data_ee3d348ae699fc1e84f2f3c2083fd352
#
_entry.id   ee3d348ae699fc1e84f2f3c2083fd352
#
_cell.length_a   1.000
_cell.length_b   1.000
_cell.length_c   1.000
_cell.angle_alpha   90.00
_cell.angle_beta   90.00
_cell.angle_gamma   90.00
#
_symmetry.space_group_name_H-M   'P 1'
#
loop_
_entity.id
_entity.type
_entity.pdbx_description
1 polymer ?
#
loop_
_entity_poly.entity_id
_entity_poly.type
_entity_poly.pdbx_seq_one_letter_code
_entity_poly.pdbx_strand_id
1 'polypeptide(L)'
;MVKLGLSLVLSMATLGAQVEMRYADLSAPDGLKLKASYYSPGKPGPGVLLLHQCNRDRSVWNDLALQLAASGLHVLTFDYRGYGESQGERHESLPPEKRAENAKHWPGDIDTAFQYLVTQPGVDKTRIGIGGASCGVDNAVQTARRHPEVKALVLLSGTTDEAGRAFLEASGTLPVFLSASDDDYDLLPYMTWLAAFLHDGRSELIACKGAGHGADMFKAEKGLPAKIVAFFDTTLMGPVPPGTEKAGAVSPAVQFWDVFVGPRGAARATKMLVQARKKDPNVSLFPESVVNLLGYDHLQKGDTKEAIAIFKLNEIAYPRSANVYDSLADAYVADHQDKLALQYSEKCLDVLKENPPADEVLAKNVRNSAEAKIKKLKP
;
A
#
# COMPACT_ATOMS: atom_id res chain seq x y z
N MET A 1 -74.42 -17.20 -15.30
CA MET A 1 -73.32 -16.58 -16.07
C MET A 1 -72.18 -16.16 -15.08
N VAL A 2 -71.15 -16.98 -15.01
CA VAL A 2 -70.02 -16.74 -14.17
C VAL A 2 -68.92 -16.13 -15.06
N LYS A 3 -68.51 -14.88 -14.79
CA LYS A 3 -67.38 -14.23 -15.47
C LYS A 3 -66.06 -14.67 -14.75
N LEU A 4 -65.30 -15.49 -15.43
CA LEU A 4 -63.87 -15.75 -15.05
C LEU A 4 -63.07 -14.50 -15.43
N GLY A 5 -62.51 -13.83 -14.39
CA GLY A 5 -61.50 -12.80 -14.56
C GLY A 5 -60.11 -13.42 -14.68
N LEU A 6 -59.50 -13.29 -15.84
CA LEU A 6 -58.12 -13.73 -16.10
C LEU A 6 -57.19 -12.66 -15.56
N SER A 7 -56.56 -12.90 -14.39
CA SER A 7 -55.49 -12.04 -13.87
C SER A 7 -54.18 -12.38 -14.56
N LEU A 8 -53.73 -11.49 -15.43
CA LEU A 8 -52.39 -11.56 -16.03
C LEU A 8 -51.35 -11.13 -15.01
N VAL A 9 -50.64 -12.09 -14.41
CA VAL A 9 -49.47 -11.81 -13.56
C VAL A 9 -48.30 -11.55 -14.51
N LEU A 10 -47.98 -10.26 -14.70
CA LEU A 10 -46.74 -9.86 -15.37
C LEU A 10 -45.55 -10.12 -14.41
N SER A 11 -44.92 -11.24 -14.59
CA SER A 11 -43.61 -11.52 -13.94
C SER A 11 -42.57 -10.64 -14.63
N MET A 12 -42.16 -9.53 -14.00
CA MET A 12 -40.95 -8.83 -14.37
C MET A 12 -39.76 -9.69 -13.90
N ALA A 13 -39.23 -10.51 -14.78
CA ALA A 13 -37.93 -11.10 -14.63
C ALA A 13 -36.92 -9.94 -14.76
N THR A 14 -36.37 -9.50 -13.64
CA THR A 14 -35.15 -8.70 -13.64
C THR A 14 -34.04 -9.59 -14.21
N LEU A 15 -33.68 -9.38 -15.48
CA LEU A 15 -32.40 -9.89 -16.02
C LEU A 15 -31.29 -9.19 -15.23
N GLY A 16 -30.88 -9.79 -14.12
CA GLY A 16 -29.61 -9.46 -13.49
C GLY A 16 -28.53 -9.75 -14.53
N ALA A 17 -27.72 -8.76 -14.89
CA ALA A 17 -26.58 -8.97 -15.78
C ALA A 17 -25.73 -10.11 -15.20
N GLN A 18 -25.60 -11.19 -15.96
CA GLN A 18 -24.79 -12.35 -15.52
C GLN A 18 -23.33 -11.97 -15.67
N VAL A 19 -22.58 -12.00 -14.54
CA VAL A 19 -21.13 -11.80 -14.58
C VAL A 19 -20.49 -12.94 -15.35
N GLU A 20 -19.72 -12.62 -16.38
CA GLU A 20 -18.91 -13.57 -17.13
C GLU A 20 -17.45 -13.53 -16.64
N MET A 21 -16.93 -14.67 -16.20
CA MET A 21 -15.53 -14.81 -15.83
C MET A 21 -14.78 -15.66 -16.86
N ARG A 22 -13.61 -15.19 -17.27
CA ARG A 22 -12.71 -15.96 -18.13
C ARG A 22 -11.27 -15.83 -17.70
N TYR A 23 -10.50 -16.88 -17.95
CA TYR A 23 -9.04 -16.82 -17.80
C TYR A 23 -8.40 -16.20 -19.05
N ALA A 24 -7.26 -15.56 -18.86
CA ALA A 24 -6.49 -14.95 -19.92
C ALA A 24 -4.99 -15.22 -19.71
N ASP A 25 -4.29 -15.44 -20.82
CA ASP A 25 -2.84 -15.49 -20.89
C ASP A 25 -2.33 -14.14 -21.42
N LEU A 26 -1.56 -13.44 -20.60
CA LEU A 26 -0.90 -12.20 -20.98
C LEU A 26 0.55 -12.51 -21.34
N SER A 27 1.12 -11.73 -22.27
CA SER A 27 2.54 -11.84 -22.60
C SER A 27 3.27 -10.62 -22.08
N ALA A 28 4.10 -10.81 -21.05
CA ALA A 28 4.99 -9.78 -20.55
C ALA A 28 5.94 -9.25 -21.65
N PRO A 29 6.57 -8.09 -21.50
CA PRO A 29 7.47 -7.51 -22.51
C PRO A 29 8.64 -8.44 -22.90
N ASP A 30 9.09 -9.30 -22.00
CA ASP A 30 10.12 -10.30 -22.24
C ASP A 30 9.59 -11.66 -22.76
N GLY A 31 8.29 -11.72 -23.05
CA GLY A 31 7.62 -12.92 -23.57
C GLY A 31 7.15 -13.92 -22.53
N LEU A 32 7.42 -13.69 -21.21
CA LEU A 32 6.93 -14.54 -20.13
C LEU A 32 5.40 -14.52 -20.07
N LYS A 33 4.78 -15.69 -19.80
CA LYS A 33 3.32 -15.79 -19.72
C LYS A 33 2.83 -15.52 -18.31
N LEU A 34 1.91 -14.55 -18.20
CA LEU A 34 1.22 -14.20 -16.98
C LEU A 34 -0.22 -14.69 -17.05
N LYS A 35 -0.72 -15.24 -15.96
CA LYS A 35 -2.09 -15.73 -15.83
C LYS A 35 -2.98 -14.67 -15.22
N ALA A 36 -4.14 -14.46 -15.80
CA ALA A 36 -5.12 -13.49 -15.38
C ALA A 36 -6.53 -14.05 -15.33
N SER A 37 -7.38 -13.41 -14.52
CA SER A 37 -8.82 -13.65 -14.49
C SER A 37 -9.54 -12.34 -14.81
N TYR A 38 -10.36 -12.35 -15.83
CA TYR A 38 -11.15 -11.21 -16.24
C TYR A 38 -12.63 -11.46 -15.95
N TYR A 39 -13.28 -10.47 -15.34
CA TYR A 39 -14.68 -10.49 -14.97
C TYR A 39 -15.40 -9.37 -15.73
N SER A 40 -16.41 -9.74 -16.51
CA SER A 40 -17.21 -8.81 -17.32
C SER A 40 -18.60 -8.65 -16.72
N PRO A 41 -19.10 -7.41 -16.59
CA PRO A 41 -20.48 -7.16 -16.17
C PRO A 41 -21.49 -7.39 -17.32
N GLY A 42 -21.05 -7.80 -18.51
CA GLY A 42 -21.92 -7.97 -19.68
C GLY A 42 -22.48 -6.68 -20.28
N LYS A 43 -22.01 -5.51 -19.85
CA LYS A 43 -22.43 -4.17 -20.29
C LYS A 43 -21.24 -3.21 -20.25
N PRO A 44 -21.28 -2.08 -21.01
CA PRO A 44 -20.24 -1.06 -20.90
C PRO A 44 -20.11 -0.49 -19.49
N GLY A 45 -18.88 -0.25 -19.04
CA GLY A 45 -18.58 0.29 -17.71
C GLY A 45 -17.09 0.59 -17.49
N PRO A 46 -16.74 1.21 -16.35
CA PRO A 46 -15.35 1.44 -15.95
C PRO A 46 -14.56 0.14 -15.77
N GLY A 47 -13.22 0.24 -15.77
CA GLY A 47 -12.32 -0.87 -15.50
C GLY A 47 -11.70 -0.80 -14.10
N VAL A 48 -11.41 -1.95 -13.49
CA VAL A 48 -10.66 -2.08 -12.23
C VAL A 48 -9.57 -3.13 -12.38
N LEU A 49 -8.33 -2.77 -12.08
CA LEU A 49 -7.19 -3.70 -11.98
C LEU A 49 -6.89 -3.97 -10.50
N LEU A 50 -6.81 -5.24 -10.10
CA LEU A 50 -6.51 -5.64 -8.72
C LEU A 50 -5.16 -6.35 -8.64
N LEU A 51 -4.28 -5.84 -7.79
CA LEU A 51 -2.88 -6.22 -7.62
C LEU A 51 -2.70 -6.93 -6.28
N HIS A 52 -2.35 -8.24 -6.31
CA HIS A 52 -2.29 -9.08 -5.12
C HIS A 52 -1.06 -8.78 -4.24
N GLN A 53 -1.12 -9.19 -2.98
CA GLN A 53 -0.03 -9.12 -2.02
C GLN A 53 1.03 -10.21 -2.29
N CYS A 54 2.28 -9.94 -1.89
CA CYS A 54 3.44 -10.78 -2.23
C CYS A 54 3.49 -12.17 -1.55
N ASN A 55 2.56 -12.50 -0.67
CA ASN A 55 2.39 -13.83 -0.07
C ASN A 55 1.10 -14.54 -0.52
N ARG A 56 0.48 -14.08 -1.60
CA ARG A 56 -0.75 -14.60 -2.20
C ARG A 56 -0.62 -14.59 -3.72
N ASP A 57 -1.68 -15.00 -4.38
CA ASP A 57 -1.89 -14.93 -5.83
C ASP A 57 -3.21 -14.17 -6.14
N ARG A 58 -3.55 -14.07 -7.42
CA ARG A 58 -4.75 -13.35 -7.88
C ARG A 58 -6.06 -13.84 -7.26
N SER A 59 -6.11 -15.09 -6.78
CA SER A 59 -7.33 -15.66 -6.22
C SER A 59 -7.81 -14.98 -4.96
N VAL A 60 -6.95 -14.25 -4.25
CA VAL A 60 -7.32 -13.47 -3.06
C VAL A 60 -8.40 -12.42 -3.36
N TRP A 61 -8.52 -12.03 -4.62
CA TRP A 61 -9.47 -11.03 -5.09
C TRP A 61 -10.78 -11.60 -5.64
N ASN A 62 -10.93 -12.93 -5.78
CA ASN A 62 -12.05 -13.53 -6.53
C ASN A 62 -13.43 -13.04 -6.08
N ASP A 63 -13.70 -13.04 -4.77
CA ASP A 63 -14.99 -12.64 -4.24
C ASP A 63 -15.25 -11.13 -4.42
N LEU A 64 -14.23 -10.29 -4.24
CA LEU A 64 -14.34 -8.85 -4.49
C LEU A 64 -14.53 -8.57 -6.00
N ALA A 65 -13.77 -9.27 -6.86
CA ALA A 65 -13.88 -9.10 -8.30
C ALA A 65 -15.28 -9.45 -8.84
N LEU A 66 -15.89 -10.51 -8.31
CA LEU A 66 -17.27 -10.87 -8.62
C LEU A 66 -18.27 -9.79 -8.16
N GLN A 67 -18.10 -9.23 -6.95
CA GLN A 67 -18.96 -8.16 -6.45
C GLN A 67 -18.84 -6.89 -7.29
N LEU A 68 -17.61 -6.48 -7.65
CA LEU A 68 -17.34 -5.33 -8.51
C LEU A 68 -17.93 -5.53 -9.92
N ALA A 69 -17.80 -6.73 -10.48
CA ALA A 69 -18.39 -7.02 -11.79
C ALA A 69 -19.92 -7.02 -11.73
N ALA A 70 -20.51 -7.53 -10.65
CA ALA A 70 -21.96 -7.49 -10.43
C ALA A 70 -22.49 -6.05 -10.30
N SER A 71 -21.70 -5.10 -9.78
CA SER A 71 -22.07 -3.69 -9.72
C SER A 71 -21.94 -2.99 -11.08
N GLY A 72 -21.21 -3.56 -12.02
CA GLY A 72 -21.10 -3.04 -13.39
C GLY A 72 -19.71 -2.63 -13.84
N LEU A 73 -18.70 -3.04 -13.10
CA LEU A 73 -17.30 -2.76 -13.39
C LEU A 73 -16.63 -3.95 -14.12
N HIS A 74 -15.78 -3.67 -15.08
CA HIS A 74 -14.91 -4.68 -15.69
C HIS A 74 -13.71 -4.88 -14.80
N VAL A 75 -13.40 -6.12 -14.36
CA VAL A 75 -12.34 -6.37 -13.41
C VAL A 75 -11.29 -7.30 -13.98
N LEU A 76 -10.02 -6.96 -13.80
CA LEU A 76 -8.88 -7.83 -14.10
C LEU A 76 -8.07 -8.07 -12.83
N THR A 77 -7.78 -9.34 -12.57
CA THR A 77 -6.77 -9.76 -11.59
C THR A 77 -5.71 -10.58 -12.33
N PHE A 78 -4.46 -10.53 -11.92
CA PHE A 78 -3.42 -11.37 -12.52
C PHE A 78 -2.37 -11.77 -11.49
N ASP A 79 -1.67 -12.87 -11.76
CA ASP A 79 -0.53 -13.30 -10.96
C ASP A 79 0.73 -12.62 -11.46
N TYR A 80 1.47 -11.95 -10.57
CA TYR A 80 2.82 -11.50 -10.92
C TYR A 80 3.70 -12.67 -11.37
N ARG A 81 4.75 -12.39 -12.11
CA ARG A 81 5.75 -13.40 -12.46
C ARG A 81 6.27 -14.15 -11.24
N GLY A 82 6.33 -15.48 -11.31
CA GLY A 82 6.74 -16.34 -10.20
C GLY A 82 5.69 -16.54 -9.10
N TYR A 83 4.45 -16.07 -9.30
CA TYR A 83 3.32 -16.30 -8.40
C TYR A 83 2.22 -17.12 -9.09
N GLY A 84 1.36 -17.73 -8.30
CA GLY A 84 0.16 -18.43 -8.75
C GLY A 84 0.43 -19.37 -9.92
N GLU A 85 -0.23 -19.12 -11.05
CA GLU A 85 -0.10 -19.88 -12.30
C GLU A 85 0.76 -19.16 -13.35
N SER A 86 1.28 -17.97 -13.07
CA SER A 86 2.22 -17.26 -13.95
C SER A 86 3.56 -17.97 -14.03
N GLN A 87 4.20 -17.86 -15.18
CA GLN A 87 5.55 -18.38 -15.38
C GLN A 87 6.60 -17.59 -14.58
N GLY A 88 7.78 -18.14 -14.50
CA GLY A 88 8.93 -17.60 -13.76
C GLY A 88 9.30 -18.45 -12.56
N GLU A 89 10.49 -18.22 -12.03
CA GLU A 89 10.91 -18.88 -10.78
C GLU A 89 10.05 -18.41 -9.62
N ARG A 90 9.69 -19.32 -8.72
CA ARG A 90 8.85 -18.99 -7.55
C ARG A 90 9.51 -17.92 -6.70
N HIS A 91 8.86 -16.78 -6.58
CA HIS A 91 9.40 -15.62 -5.88
C HIS A 91 9.84 -15.94 -4.45
N GLU A 92 9.07 -16.74 -3.73
CA GLU A 92 9.37 -17.17 -2.36
C GLU A 92 10.66 -17.99 -2.25
N SER A 93 11.02 -18.73 -3.31
CA SER A 93 12.22 -19.57 -3.38
C SER A 93 13.47 -18.80 -3.80
N LEU A 94 13.32 -17.55 -4.28
CA LEU A 94 14.45 -16.75 -4.74
C LEU A 94 15.23 -16.15 -3.56
N PRO A 95 16.57 -16.08 -3.64
CA PRO A 95 17.36 -15.29 -2.71
C PRO A 95 17.05 -13.78 -2.87
N PRO A 96 17.28 -12.95 -1.82
CA PRO A 96 16.86 -11.55 -1.80
C PRO A 96 17.28 -10.72 -3.03
N GLU A 97 18.53 -10.87 -3.48
CA GLU A 97 19.07 -10.17 -4.65
C GLU A 97 18.34 -10.54 -5.95
N LYS A 98 17.98 -11.81 -6.12
CA LYS A 98 17.18 -12.26 -7.27
C LYS A 98 15.72 -11.83 -7.18
N ARG A 99 15.15 -11.71 -5.97
CA ARG A 99 13.82 -11.13 -5.78
C ARG A 99 13.79 -9.68 -6.23
N ALA A 100 14.79 -8.89 -5.84
CA ALA A 100 14.91 -7.51 -6.27
C ALA A 100 15.04 -7.38 -7.80
N GLU A 101 15.84 -8.25 -8.43
CA GLU A 101 15.96 -8.27 -9.90
C GLU A 101 14.64 -8.64 -10.57
N ASN A 102 13.95 -9.67 -10.07
CA ASN A 102 12.65 -10.10 -10.57
C ASN A 102 11.59 -8.98 -10.46
N ALA A 103 11.60 -8.24 -9.37
CA ALA A 103 10.67 -7.13 -9.14
C ALA A 103 10.85 -5.96 -10.13
N LYS A 104 12.02 -5.78 -10.74
CA LYS A 104 12.24 -4.76 -11.79
C LYS A 104 11.38 -4.98 -13.03
N HIS A 105 10.90 -6.18 -13.26
CA HIS A 105 10.01 -6.50 -14.37
C HIS A 105 8.53 -6.18 -14.07
N TRP A 106 8.14 -6.06 -12.80
CA TRP A 106 6.74 -5.87 -12.42
C TRP A 106 6.06 -4.66 -13.07
N PRO A 107 6.71 -3.48 -13.20
CA PRO A 107 6.07 -2.37 -13.90
C PRO A 107 5.62 -2.72 -15.32
N GLY A 108 6.44 -3.41 -16.11
CA GLY A 108 6.09 -3.85 -17.46
C GLY A 108 5.02 -4.94 -17.48
N ASP A 109 5.04 -5.86 -16.52
CA ASP A 109 4.01 -6.90 -16.37
C ASP A 109 2.65 -6.27 -16.03
N ILE A 110 2.63 -5.30 -15.12
CA ILE A 110 1.42 -4.57 -14.71
C ILE A 110 0.90 -3.72 -15.86
N ASP A 111 1.77 -3.02 -16.59
CA ASP A 111 1.37 -2.24 -17.76
C ASP A 111 0.77 -3.17 -18.84
N THR A 112 1.27 -4.40 -18.99
CA THR A 112 0.66 -5.42 -19.88
C THR A 112 -0.74 -5.80 -19.42
N ALA A 113 -0.94 -6.00 -18.12
CA ALA A 113 -2.26 -6.30 -17.55
C ALA A 113 -3.20 -5.09 -17.68
N PHE A 114 -2.71 -3.88 -17.44
CA PHE A 114 -3.47 -2.63 -17.62
C PHE A 114 -3.92 -2.48 -19.08
N GLN A 115 -3.03 -2.65 -20.05
CA GLN A 115 -3.36 -2.57 -21.48
C GLN A 115 -4.36 -3.66 -21.88
N TYR A 116 -4.23 -4.87 -21.36
CA TYR A 116 -5.22 -5.91 -21.60
C TYR A 116 -6.61 -5.46 -21.12
N LEU A 117 -6.72 -4.93 -19.90
CA LEU A 117 -7.98 -4.46 -19.34
C LEU A 117 -8.63 -3.38 -20.21
N VAL A 118 -7.88 -2.30 -20.53
CA VAL A 118 -8.45 -1.14 -21.25
C VAL A 118 -8.81 -1.44 -22.71
N THR A 119 -8.32 -2.55 -23.26
CA THR A 119 -8.66 -2.99 -24.63
C THR A 119 -9.84 -3.96 -24.68
N GLN A 120 -10.39 -4.37 -23.52
CA GLN A 120 -11.54 -5.27 -23.52
C GLN A 120 -12.81 -4.57 -24.02
N PRO A 121 -13.67 -5.27 -24.79
CA PRO A 121 -14.94 -4.70 -25.24
C PRO A 121 -15.78 -4.20 -24.08
N GLY A 122 -16.30 -2.98 -24.22
CA GLY A 122 -17.15 -2.35 -23.22
C GLY A 122 -16.44 -1.62 -22.09
N VAL A 123 -15.12 -1.72 -21.95
CA VAL A 123 -14.38 -0.98 -20.93
C VAL A 123 -14.29 0.50 -21.30
N ASP A 124 -14.75 1.36 -20.38
CA ASP A 124 -14.50 2.79 -20.46
C ASP A 124 -13.05 3.08 -19.97
N LYS A 125 -12.15 3.16 -20.92
CA LYS A 125 -10.72 3.38 -20.67
C LYS A 125 -10.36 4.73 -20.04
N THR A 126 -11.30 5.65 -19.92
CA THR A 126 -11.10 6.95 -19.28
C THR A 126 -11.41 6.93 -17.79
N ARG A 127 -11.98 5.83 -17.29
CA ARG A 127 -12.40 5.64 -15.90
C ARG A 127 -11.90 4.30 -15.38
N ILE A 128 -10.64 4.29 -14.94
CA ILE A 128 -9.98 3.09 -14.43
C ILE A 128 -9.72 3.25 -12.93
N GLY A 129 -10.03 2.21 -12.17
CA GLY A 129 -9.63 2.07 -10.77
C GLY A 129 -8.49 1.06 -10.63
N ILE A 130 -7.67 1.22 -9.60
CA ILE A 130 -6.67 0.20 -9.23
C ILE A 130 -6.79 -0.11 -7.75
N GLY A 131 -6.83 -1.40 -7.41
CA GLY A 131 -6.71 -1.89 -6.04
C GLY A 131 -5.39 -2.62 -5.83
N GLY A 132 -4.70 -2.35 -4.71
CA GLY A 132 -3.48 -3.04 -4.35
C GLY A 132 -3.46 -3.44 -2.87
N ALA A 133 -2.88 -4.61 -2.57
CA ALA A 133 -2.68 -5.07 -1.20
C ALA A 133 -1.19 -5.31 -0.94
N SER A 134 -0.67 -4.91 0.23
CA SER A 134 0.74 -5.08 0.61
C SER A 134 1.70 -4.52 -0.44
N CYS A 135 2.57 -5.33 -1.03
CA CYS A 135 3.42 -4.91 -2.15
C CYS A 135 2.62 -4.41 -3.37
N GLY A 136 1.36 -4.83 -3.52
CA GLY A 136 0.45 -4.31 -4.54
C GLY A 136 0.06 -2.85 -4.31
N VAL A 137 0.23 -2.30 -3.11
CA VAL A 137 -0.03 -0.89 -2.81
C VAL A 137 0.93 0.01 -3.58
N ASP A 138 2.24 -0.21 -3.45
CA ASP A 138 3.22 0.56 -4.23
C ASP A 138 3.00 0.38 -5.73
N ASN A 139 2.81 -0.85 -6.18
CA ASN A 139 2.51 -1.15 -7.58
C ASN A 139 1.27 -0.39 -8.10
N ALA A 140 0.20 -0.27 -7.30
CA ALA A 140 -1.00 0.48 -7.65
C ALA A 140 -0.72 1.98 -7.79
N VAL A 141 0.00 2.55 -6.84
CA VAL A 141 0.38 3.98 -6.85
C VAL A 141 1.32 4.29 -8.03
N GLN A 142 2.35 3.46 -8.25
CA GLN A 142 3.28 3.65 -9.36
C GLN A 142 2.59 3.49 -10.72
N THR A 143 1.59 2.61 -10.82
CA THR A 143 0.79 2.47 -12.04
C THR A 143 -0.08 3.71 -12.27
N ALA A 144 -0.73 4.25 -11.22
CA ALA A 144 -1.50 5.48 -11.33
C ALA A 144 -0.64 6.69 -11.76
N ARG A 145 0.64 6.73 -11.34
CA ARG A 145 1.60 7.75 -11.79
C ARG A 145 1.89 7.69 -13.29
N ARG A 146 1.88 6.50 -13.88
CA ARG A 146 2.14 6.31 -15.31
C ARG A 146 0.89 6.43 -16.18
N HIS A 147 -0.30 6.20 -15.60
CA HIS A 147 -1.55 6.10 -16.33
C HIS A 147 -2.58 7.13 -15.82
N PRO A 148 -2.70 8.30 -16.48
CA PRO A 148 -3.63 9.36 -16.07
C PRO A 148 -5.12 8.98 -16.21
N GLU A 149 -5.41 7.85 -16.84
CA GLU A 149 -6.74 7.23 -16.91
C GLU A 149 -7.21 6.68 -15.55
N VAL A 150 -6.30 6.48 -14.60
CA VAL A 150 -6.62 6.04 -13.24
C VAL A 150 -7.30 7.18 -12.49
N LYS A 151 -8.51 6.90 -11.99
CA LYS A 151 -9.41 7.87 -11.34
C LYS A 151 -9.75 7.51 -9.90
N ALA A 152 -9.34 6.34 -9.41
CA ALA A 152 -9.55 5.93 -8.03
C ALA A 152 -8.53 4.86 -7.63
N LEU A 153 -8.10 4.88 -6.35
CA LEU A 153 -7.20 3.88 -5.78
C LEU A 153 -7.82 3.23 -4.55
N VAL A 154 -7.58 1.92 -4.38
CA VAL A 154 -7.83 1.16 -3.14
C VAL A 154 -6.52 0.57 -2.66
N LEU A 155 -6.08 0.94 -1.47
CA LEU A 155 -4.77 0.60 -0.90
C LEU A 155 -4.97 -0.13 0.43
N LEU A 156 -4.60 -1.43 0.49
CA LEU A 156 -4.81 -2.29 1.64
C LEU A 156 -3.48 -2.73 2.26
N SER A 157 -3.20 -2.31 3.49
CA SER A 157 -2.05 -2.77 4.30
C SER A 157 -0.72 -2.75 3.54
N GLY A 158 -0.27 -1.59 3.08
CA GLY A 158 1.00 -1.48 2.38
C GLY A 158 1.58 -0.08 2.42
N THR A 159 2.76 0.06 1.86
CA THR A 159 3.48 1.34 1.78
C THR A 159 3.73 1.70 0.32
N THR A 160 4.14 2.94 0.07
CA THR A 160 4.66 3.36 -1.23
C THR A 160 5.95 4.16 -1.03
N ASP A 161 6.80 4.22 -2.04
CA ASP A 161 8.07 4.95 -1.98
C ASP A 161 7.85 6.47 -1.92
N GLU A 162 8.96 7.21 -1.80
CA GLU A 162 8.94 8.68 -1.75
C GLU A 162 8.22 9.30 -2.95
N ALA A 163 8.47 8.77 -4.15
CA ALA A 163 7.87 9.29 -5.37
C ALA A 163 6.36 9.01 -5.44
N GLY A 164 5.92 7.86 -4.90
CA GLY A 164 4.50 7.52 -4.77
C GLY A 164 3.80 8.41 -3.75
N ARG A 165 4.43 8.70 -2.62
CA ARG A 165 3.91 9.64 -1.61
C ARG A 165 3.73 11.05 -2.19
N ALA A 166 4.77 11.56 -2.85
CA ALA A 166 4.72 12.87 -3.51
C ALA A 166 3.63 12.95 -4.59
N PHE A 167 3.42 11.84 -5.34
CA PHE A 167 2.33 11.76 -6.30
C PHE A 167 0.96 11.84 -5.63
N LEU A 168 0.72 11.09 -4.55
CA LEU A 168 -0.56 11.09 -3.84
C LEU A 168 -0.86 12.47 -3.23
N GLU A 169 0.15 13.14 -2.68
CA GLU A 169 0.03 14.51 -2.17
C GLU A 169 -0.32 15.51 -3.27
N ALA A 170 0.37 15.45 -4.41
CA ALA A 170 0.14 16.34 -5.54
C ALA A 170 -1.18 16.05 -6.29
N SER A 171 -1.76 14.86 -6.13
CA SER A 171 -2.96 14.41 -6.83
C SER A 171 -4.25 14.84 -6.14
N GLY A 172 -4.43 16.16 -5.94
CA GLY A 172 -5.50 16.76 -5.13
C GLY A 172 -6.94 16.32 -5.44
N THR A 173 -7.19 15.67 -6.57
CA THR A 173 -8.52 15.21 -7.00
C THR A 173 -8.62 13.69 -7.21
N LEU A 174 -7.60 12.93 -6.81
CA LEU A 174 -7.61 11.46 -6.89
C LEU A 174 -8.18 10.89 -5.59
N PRO A 175 -9.38 10.28 -5.60
CA PRO A 175 -9.91 9.62 -4.43
C PRO A 175 -9.14 8.35 -4.12
N VAL A 176 -8.84 8.13 -2.84
CA VAL A 176 -8.10 6.98 -2.33
C VAL A 176 -8.85 6.36 -1.16
N PHE A 177 -9.16 5.08 -1.25
CA PHE A 177 -9.62 4.26 -0.15
C PHE A 177 -8.42 3.58 0.50
N LEU A 178 -8.25 3.77 1.79
CA LEU A 178 -7.18 3.15 2.57
C LEU A 178 -7.77 2.20 3.61
N SER A 179 -7.11 1.06 3.85
CA SER A 179 -7.44 0.22 4.99
C SER A 179 -6.22 -0.53 5.48
N ALA A 180 -6.11 -0.66 6.80
CA ALA A 180 -5.16 -1.54 7.49
C ALA A 180 -5.74 -1.97 8.84
N SER A 181 -5.18 -3.03 9.42
CA SER A 181 -5.58 -3.55 10.72
C SER A 181 -4.59 -3.14 11.82
N ASP A 182 -5.09 -3.04 13.06
CA ASP A 182 -4.29 -2.68 14.23
C ASP A 182 -3.30 -3.77 14.66
N ASP A 183 -3.50 -5.01 14.19
CA ASP A 183 -2.59 -6.15 14.40
C ASP A 183 -1.63 -6.39 13.21
N ASP A 184 -1.58 -5.49 12.25
CA ASP A 184 -0.76 -5.60 11.04
C ASP A 184 0.48 -4.70 11.12
N TYR A 185 1.40 -5.02 12.02
CA TYR A 185 2.62 -4.24 12.27
C TYR A 185 2.30 -2.72 12.39
N ASP A 186 3.15 -1.88 11.83
CA ASP A 186 2.97 -0.42 11.82
C ASP A 186 2.17 0.11 10.61
N LEU A 187 1.42 -0.75 9.90
CA LEU A 187 0.77 -0.33 8.66
C LEU A 187 -0.47 0.55 8.90
N LEU A 188 -1.22 0.33 9.98
CA LEU A 188 -2.32 1.23 10.31
C LEU A 188 -1.83 2.65 10.66
N PRO A 189 -0.79 2.86 11.48
CA PRO A 189 -0.15 4.17 11.65
C PRO A 189 0.34 4.80 10.35
N TYR A 190 0.96 4.02 9.45
CA TYR A 190 1.40 4.50 8.14
C TYR A 190 0.23 4.93 7.25
N MET A 191 -0.81 4.10 7.13
CA MET A 191 -2.00 4.42 6.33
C MET A 191 -2.75 5.64 6.90
N THR A 192 -2.80 5.78 8.23
CA THR A 192 -3.39 6.94 8.90
C THR A 192 -2.60 8.21 8.59
N TRP A 193 -1.28 8.12 8.64
CA TRP A 193 -0.39 9.21 8.24
C TRP A 193 -0.58 9.57 6.76
N LEU A 194 -0.59 8.58 5.86
CA LEU A 194 -0.80 8.79 4.42
C LEU A 194 -2.15 9.45 4.13
N ALA A 195 -3.21 9.04 4.84
CA ALA A 195 -4.55 9.63 4.69
C ALA A 195 -4.58 11.15 4.97
N ALA A 196 -3.63 11.67 5.78
CA ALA A 196 -3.55 13.09 6.08
C ALA A 196 -3.14 13.95 4.87
N PHE A 197 -2.52 13.36 3.85
CA PHE A 197 -2.10 14.03 2.61
C PHE A 197 -3.15 13.98 1.50
N LEU A 198 -4.22 13.22 1.68
CA LEU A 198 -5.26 13.08 0.66
C LEU A 198 -6.24 14.26 0.74
N HIS A 199 -6.26 15.05 -0.32
CA HIS A 199 -7.07 16.28 -0.37
C HIS A 199 -8.47 16.06 -0.95
N ASP A 200 -8.71 14.96 -1.67
CA ASP A 200 -10.04 14.65 -2.21
C ASP A 200 -11.01 14.26 -1.09
N GLY A 201 -12.15 14.94 -1.01
CA GLY A 201 -13.15 14.71 0.03
C GLY A 201 -13.82 13.34 -0.02
N ARG A 202 -13.64 12.58 -1.11
CA ARG A 202 -14.12 11.20 -1.28
C ARG A 202 -13.13 10.16 -0.74
N SER A 203 -11.90 10.59 -0.40
CA SER A 203 -10.91 9.70 0.21
C SER A 203 -11.31 9.32 1.62
N GLU A 204 -11.13 8.04 1.96
CA GLU A 204 -11.50 7.51 3.26
C GLU A 204 -10.47 6.50 3.79
N LEU A 205 -10.37 6.41 5.12
CA LEU A 205 -9.58 5.41 5.82
C LEU A 205 -10.49 4.55 6.68
N ILE A 206 -10.40 3.24 6.50
CA ILE A 206 -11.07 2.25 7.34
C ILE A 206 -10.01 1.53 8.18
N ALA A 207 -10.02 1.80 9.48
CA ALA A 207 -9.21 1.06 10.44
C ALA A 207 -9.94 -0.23 10.82
N CYS A 208 -9.30 -1.38 10.62
CA CYS A 208 -9.78 -2.68 11.02
C CYS A 208 -9.14 -3.11 12.34
N LYS A 209 -9.77 -4.06 13.04
CA LYS A 209 -9.30 -4.55 14.32
C LYS A 209 -9.09 -6.06 14.30
N GLY A 210 -7.84 -6.51 14.55
CA GLY A 210 -7.50 -7.94 14.59
C GLY A 210 -7.81 -8.66 13.28
N ALA A 211 -7.72 -7.95 12.15
CA ALA A 211 -8.16 -8.46 10.85
C ALA A 211 -7.03 -9.00 9.97
N GLY A 212 -5.78 -8.83 10.40
CA GLY A 212 -4.61 -9.31 9.68
C GLY A 212 -4.20 -8.41 8.52
N HIS A 213 -3.51 -8.97 7.53
CA HIS A 213 -2.75 -8.26 6.52
C HIS A 213 -3.40 -8.25 5.13
N GLY A 214 -3.45 -7.07 4.50
CA GLY A 214 -3.84 -6.93 3.10
C GLY A 214 -5.27 -7.38 2.83
N ALA A 215 -5.48 -8.12 1.75
CA ALA A 215 -6.79 -8.67 1.39
C ALA A 215 -7.24 -9.82 2.34
N ASP A 216 -6.35 -10.37 3.17
CA ASP A 216 -6.76 -11.33 4.21
C ASP A 216 -7.72 -10.70 5.23
N MET A 217 -7.73 -9.36 5.38
CA MET A 217 -8.70 -8.62 6.21
C MET A 217 -10.16 -8.94 5.83
N PHE A 218 -10.46 -9.33 4.60
CA PHE A 218 -11.81 -9.71 4.16
C PHE A 218 -12.39 -10.91 4.91
N LYS A 219 -11.53 -11.73 5.54
CA LYS A 219 -11.96 -12.88 6.34
C LYS A 219 -12.59 -12.47 7.66
N ALA A 220 -12.02 -11.47 8.32
CA ALA A 220 -12.50 -10.93 9.60
C ALA A 220 -13.51 -9.79 9.39
N GLU A 221 -13.21 -8.85 8.50
CA GLU A 221 -14.03 -7.67 8.20
C GLU A 221 -14.93 -7.94 6.98
N LYS A 222 -16.01 -8.69 7.18
CA LYS A 222 -16.93 -9.09 6.10
C LYS A 222 -17.58 -7.90 5.36
N GLY A 223 -17.66 -6.74 6.00
CA GLY A 223 -18.19 -5.52 5.41
C GLY A 223 -17.20 -4.74 4.55
N LEU A 224 -15.89 -5.04 4.64
CA LEU A 224 -14.86 -4.29 3.92
C LEU A 224 -14.98 -4.41 2.39
N PRO A 225 -15.22 -5.60 1.79
CA PRO A 225 -15.45 -5.70 0.35
C PRO A 225 -16.62 -4.83 -0.15
N ALA A 226 -17.75 -4.81 0.59
CA ALA A 226 -18.90 -3.99 0.20
C ALA A 226 -18.59 -2.48 0.24
N LYS A 227 -17.76 -2.02 1.17
CA LYS A 227 -17.29 -0.62 1.22
C LYS A 227 -16.40 -0.29 0.02
N ILE A 228 -15.50 -1.21 -0.38
CA ILE A 228 -14.67 -1.05 -1.57
C ILE A 228 -15.51 -0.98 -2.84
N VAL A 229 -16.55 -1.82 -2.95
CA VAL A 229 -17.50 -1.76 -4.07
C VAL A 229 -18.18 -0.39 -4.11
N ALA A 230 -18.75 0.06 -2.99
CA ALA A 230 -19.41 1.36 -2.89
C ALA A 230 -18.47 2.53 -3.22
N PHE A 231 -17.21 2.45 -2.80
CA PHE A 231 -16.19 3.44 -3.14
C PHE A 231 -15.94 3.51 -4.66
N PHE A 232 -15.70 2.38 -5.33
CA PHE A 232 -15.50 2.37 -6.77
C PHE A 232 -16.78 2.78 -7.53
N ASP A 233 -17.96 2.37 -7.08
CA ASP A 233 -19.22 2.79 -7.68
C ASP A 233 -19.36 4.32 -7.60
N THR A 234 -19.10 4.91 -6.44
CA THR A 234 -19.21 6.36 -6.24
C THR A 234 -18.19 7.14 -7.07
N THR A 235 -16.96 6.61 -7.18
CA THR A 235 -15.84 7.34 -7.80
C THR A 235 -15.73 7.12 -9.31
N LEU A 236 -16.16 5.96 -9.82
CA LEU A 236 -16.00 5.60 -11.22
C LEU A 236 -17.31 5.61 -12.02
N MET A 237 -18.48 5.29 -11.41
CA MET A 237 -19.73 5.15 -12.14
C MET A 237 -20.60 6.41 -12.09
N GLY A 238 -20.46 7.23 -11.06
CA GLY A 238 -21.17 8.50 -10.95
C GLY A 238 -20.61 9.59 -11.87
N PRO A 239 -21.36 10.70 -12.06
CA PRO A 239 -20.77 11.92 -12.59
C PRO A 239 -19.64 12.30 -11.63
N VAL A 240 -18.43 12.55 -12.17
CA VAL A 240 -17.28 12.99 -11.36
C VAL A 240 -17.67 14.32 -10.72
N PRO A 241 -17.98 14.38 -9.40
CA PRO A 241 -18.19 15.67 -8.77
C PRO A 241 -16.88 16.46 -8.89
N PRO A 242 -16.94 17.78 -9.05
CA PRO A 242 -15.73 18.58 -8.90
C PRO A 242 -15.11 18.24 -7.54
N GLY A 243 -13.81 17.90 -7.54
CA GLY A 243 -13.11 17.50 -6.32
C GLY A 243 -13.37 18.54 -5.22
N THR A 244 -13.99 18.10 -4.14
CA THR A 244 -14.14 18.94 -2.95
C THR A 244 -12.86 18.81 -2.17
N GLU A 245 -12.00 19.85 -2.24
CA GLU A 245 -10.85 19.90 -1.34
C GLU A 245 -11.34 19.79 0.12
N LYS A 246 -10.70 18.97 0.91
CA LYS A 246 -10.93 18.94 2.35
C LYS A 246 -10.56 20.31 2.91
N ALA A 247 -11.53 21.16 3.14
CA ALA A 247 -11.33 22.40 3.86
C ALA A 247 -11.01 22.07 5.33
N GLY A 248 -9.77 22.26 5.74
CA GLY A 248 -9.34 22.02 7.13
C GLY A 248 -8.00 22.70 7.42
N ALA A 249 -7.72 22.92 8.71
CA ALA A 249 -6.39 23.32 9.13
C ALA A 249 -5.38 22.24 8.72
N VAL A 250 -4.24 22.66 8.16
CA VAL A 250 -3.15 21.78 7.77
C VAL A 250 -2.77 20.91 8.98
N SER A 251 -2.88 19.59 8.83
CA SER A 251 -2.62 18.68 9.94
C SER A 251 -1.14 18.74 10.38
N PRO A 252 -0.82 18.43 11.65
CA PRO A 252 0.58 18.35 12.09
C PRO A 252 1.42 17.38 11.26
N ALA A 253 0.82 16.34 10.73
CA ALA A 253 1.48 15.37 9.84
C ALA A 253 1.89 16.01 8.52
N VAL A 254 1.02 16.80 7.89
CA VAL A 254 1.31 17.55 6.66
C VAL A 254 2.37 18.60 6.92
N GLN A 255 2.25 19.37 8.01
CA GLN A 255 3.28 20.36 8.39
C GLN A 255 4.66 19.72 8.60
N PHE A 256 4.70 18.56 9.25
CA PHE A 256 5.94 17.79 9.41
C PHE A 256 6.49 17.38 8.05
N TRP A 257 5.64 16.86 7.15
CA TRP A 257 6.03 16.41 5.83
C TRP A 257 6.59 17.54 4.97
N ASP A 258 5.90 18.69 4.88
CA ASP A 258 6.37 19.88 4.15
C ASP A 258 7.77 20.32 4.61
N VAL A 259 8.00 20.23 5.92
CA VAL A 259 9.32 20.54 6.50
C VAL A 259 10.33 19.46 6.11
N PHE A 260 9.93 18.21 6.16
CA PHE A 260 10.81 17.05 6.00
C PHE A 260 11.29 16.88 4.55
N VAL A 261 10.40 17.02 3.54
CA VAL A 261 10.77 16.87 2.12
C VAL A 261 11.58 18.06 1.57
N GLY A 262 11.66 19.14 2.30
CA GLY A 262 12.40 20.34 1.88
C GLY A 262 13.92 20.23 2.15
N PRO A 263 14.72 21.17 1.68
CA PRO A 263 16.17 21.16 1.88
C PRO A 263 16.57 21.02 3.36
N ARG A 264 17.47 20.08 3.66
CA ARG A 264 17.86 19.69 5.02
C ARG A 264 16.66 19.24 5.86
N GLY A 265 15.80 18.44 5.28
CA GLY A 265 14.51 18.06 5.85
C GLY A 265 14.60 17.44 7.22
N ALA A 266 15.43 16.42 7.42
CA ALA A 266 15.61 15.78 8.73
C ALA A 266 16.06 16.75 9.81
N ALA A 267 17.00 17.66 9.53
CA ALA A 267 17.49 18.64 10.49
C ALA A 267 16.43 19.70 10.88
N ARG A 268 15.58 20.09 9.92
CA ARG A 268 14.46 21.03 10.16
C ARG A 268 13.35 20.36 10.96
N ALA A 269 12.99 19.12 10.60
CA ALA A 269 12.00 18.32 11.30
C ALA A 269 12.44 18.02 12.75
N THR A 270 13.74 17.78 12.99
CA THR A 270 14.30 17.63 14.34
C THR A 270 14.07 18.91 15.17
N LYS A 271 14.33 20.10 14.61
CA LYS A 271 14.07 21.36 15.31
C LYS A 271 12.59 21.54 15.61
N MET A 272 11.72 21.18 14.67
CA MET A 272 10.26 21.24 14.85
C MET A 272 9.81 20.34 15.99
N LEU A 273 10.29 19.09 16.05
CA LEU A 273 9.98 18.16 17.13
C LEU A 273 10.46 18.66 18.49
N VAL A 274 11.72 19.15 18.58
CA VAL A 274 12.28 19.69 19.82
C VAL A 274 11.50 20.90 20.31
N GLN A 275 11.05 21.77 19.40
CA GLN A 275 10.21 22.94 19.78
C GLN A 275 8.81 22.52 20.23
N ALA A 276 8.19 21.55 19.54
CA ALA A 276 6.88 21.04 19.93
C ALA A 276 6.92 20.40 21.33
N ARG A 277 7.96 19.62 21.64
CA ARG A 277 8.17 18.99 22.95
C ARG A 277 8.47 19.93 24.10
N LYS A 278 8.90 21.14 23.83
CA LYS A 278 8.96 22.19 24.89
C LYS A 278 7.59 22.60 25.39
N LYS A 279 6.55 22.46 24.54
CA LYS A 279 5.15 22.80 24.89
C LYS A 279 4.40 21.57 25.41
N ASP A 280 4.62 20.43 24.79
CA ASP A 280 4.05 19.13 25.16
C ASP A 280 5.13 18.04 25.04
N PRO A 281 5.71 17.58 26.16
CA PRO A 281 6.77 16.55 26.14
C PRO A 281 6.36 15.22 25.47
N ASN A 282 5.06 14.93 25.40
CA ASN A 282 4.54 13.68 24.86
C ASN A 282 4.06 13.81 23.41
N VAL A 283 4.21 14.98 22.79
CA VAL A 283 3.77 15.16 21.41
C VAL A 283 4.49 14.22 20.47
N SER A 284 3.72 13.55 19.62
CA SER A 284 4.20 12.80 18.47
C SER A 284 3.78 13.54 17.20
N LEU A 285 4.74 13.92 16.36
CA LEU A 285 4.48 14.59 15.08
C LEU A 285 4.37 13.57 13.92
N PHE A 286 4.83 12.36 14.14
CA PHE A 286 4.88 11.31 13.13
C PHE A 286 4.99 9.94 13.81
N PRO A 287 4.52 8.85 13.17
CA PRO A 287 4.77 7.48 13.62
C PRO A 287 6.24 7.08 13.43
N GLU A 288 6.78 6.26 14.35
CA GLU A 288 8.15 5.73 14.25
C GLU A 288 8.39 5.03 12.91
N SER A 289 7.46 4.15 12.51
CA SER A 289 7.54 3.37 11.29
C SER A 289 7.65 4.21 10.02
N VAL A 290 6.97 5.36 9.97
CA VAL A 290 7.02 6.28 8.82
C VAL A 290 8.42 6.84 8.65
N VAL A 291 9.02 7.37 9.72
CA VAL A 291 10.37 7.94 9.64
C VAL A 291 11.40 6.85 9.44
N ASN A 292 11.18 5.66 9.99
CA ASN A 292 12.04 4.51 9.76
C ASN A 292 12.04 4.12 8.26
N LEU A 293 10.88 4.03 7.64
CA LEU A 293 10.75 3.76 6.21
C LEU A 293 11.49 4.78 5.35
N LEU A 294 11.33 6.08 5.66
CA LEU A 294 12.00 7.17 4.95
C LEU A 294 13.53 7.06 5.06
N GLY A 295 14.04 6.70 6.24
CA GLY A 295 15.46 6.45 6.45
C GLY A 295 15.98 5.31 5.58
N TYR A 296 15.25 4.21 5.48
CA TYR A 296 15.63 3.10 4.60
C TYR A 296 15.51 3.42 3.11
N ASP A 297 14.56 4.27 2.68
CA ASP A 297 14.48 4.76 1.29
C ASP A 297 15.79 5.48 0.88
N HIS A 298 16.33 6.33 1.76
CA HIS A 298 17.62 6.99 1.53
C HIS A 298 18.78 6.00 1.57
N LEU A 299 18.77 5.06 2.51
CA LEU A 299 19.81 4.05 2.64
C LEU A 299 19.92 3.18 1.40
N GLN A 300 18.79 2.75 0.82
CA GLN A 300 18.74 1.97 -0.41
C GLN A 300 19.25 2.74 -1.64
N LYS A 301 19.11 4.07 -1.64
CA LYS A 301 19.65 4.97 -2.68
C LYS A 301 21.14 5.27 -2.50
N GLY A 302 21.75 4.77 -1.41
CA GLY A 302 23.15 5.05 -1.06
C GLY A 302 23.37 6.41 -0.41
N ASP A 303 22.33 7.16 -0.07
CA ASP A 303 22.39 8.43 0.65
C ASP A 303 22.48 8.18 2.17
N THR A 304 23.60 7.62 2.59
CA THR A 304 23.84 7.19 3.97
C THR A 304 23.78 8.34 4.97
N LYS A 305 24.21 9.55 4.55
CA LYS A 305 24.24 10.72 5.45
C LYS A 305 22.83 11.20 5.79
N GLU A 306 21.95 11.30 4.81
CA GLU A 306 20.56 11.68 5.08
C GLU A 306 19.83 10.57 5.82
N ALA A 307 20.05 9.29 5.48
CA ALA A 307 19.52 8.16 6.25
C ALA A 307 19.88 8.24 7.74
N ILE A 308 21.16 8.50 8.07
CA ILE A 308 21.61 8.70 9.45
C ILE A 308 20.88 9.89 10.10
N ALA A 309 20.71 11.00 9.39
CA ALA A 309 20.01 12.18 9.93
C ALA A 309 18.54 11.88 10.22
N ILE A 310 17.88 11.11 9.34
CA ILE A 310 16.50 10.67 9.50
C ILE A 310 16.35 9.71 10.69
N PHE A 311 17.21 8.70 10.80
CA PHE A 311 17.18 7.77 11.93
C PHE A 311 17.54 8.44 13.27
N LYS A 312 18.37 9.49 13.26
CA LYS A 312 18.62 10.31 14.45
C LYS A 312 17.39 11.12 14.87
N LEU A 313 16.60 11.62 13.92
CA LEU A 313 15.32 12.23 14.24
C LEU A 313 14.42 11.21 14.94
N ASN A 314 14.40 9.97 14.45
CA ASN A 314 13.64 8.88 15.03
C ASN A 314 14.15 8.50 16.44
N GLU A 315 15.47 8.46 16.66
CA GLU A 315 16.08 8.28 17.99
C GLU A 315 15.59 9.33 19.00
N ILE A 316 15.52 10.60 18.59
CA ILE A 316 15.01 11.68 19.43
C ILE A 316 13.53 11.49 19.72
N ALA A 317 12.76 11.05 18.72
CA ALA A 317 11.32 10.86 18.84
C ALA A 317 10.94 9.65 19.72
N TYR A 318 11.66 8.55 19.56
CA TYR A 318 11.33 7.24 20.14
C TYR A 318 12.54 6.59 20.86
N PRO A 319 13.11 7.24 21.90
CA PRO A 319 14.34 6.78 22.53
C PRO A 319 14.23 5.45 23.28
N ARG A 320 13.01 4.92 23.44
CA ARG A 320 12.74 3.64 24.10
C ARG A 320 12.46 2.50 23.11
N SER A 321 12.53 2.76 21.80
CA SER A 321 12.40 1.73 20.78
C SER A 321 13.74 1.15 20.38
N ALA A 322 13.91 -0.15 20.56
CA ALA A 322 15.13 -0.86 20.15
C ALA A 322 15.33 -0.82 18.61
N ASN A 323 14.23 -0.86 17.85
CA ASN A 323 14.24 -0.81 16.40
C ASN A 323 14.93 0.46 15.85
N VAL A 324 14.77 1.59 16.53
CA VAL A 324 15.43 2.85 16.15
C VAL A 324 16.95 2.74 16.19
N TYR A 325 17.49 2.06 17.19
CA TYR A 325 18.95 1.87 17.35
C TYR A 325 19.48 0.84 16.36
N ASP A 326 18.69 -0.18 16.02
CA ASP A 326 19.03 -1.16 14.99
C ASP A 326 19.16 -0.51 13.61
N SER A 327 18.17 0.35 13.25
CA SER A 327 18.17 1.11 11.99
C SER A 327 19.35 2.09 11.90
N LEU A 328 19.71 2.76 13.01
CA LEU A 328 20.91 3.59 13.06
C LEU A 328 22.19 2.76 12.87
N ALA A 329 22.26 1.57 13.46
CA ALA A 329 23.40 0.69 13.26
C ALA A 329 23.54 0.25 11.80
N ASP A 330 22.43 -0.06 11.10
CA ASP A 330 22.43 -0.37 9.67
C ASP A 330 22.98 0.79 8.83
N ALA A 331 22.53 2.01 9.12
CA ALA A 331 23.02 3.19 8.41
C ALA A 331 24.52 3.45 8.67
N TYR A 332 25.02 3.23 9.88
CA TYR A 332 26.44 3.35 10.18
C TYR A 332 27.28 2.24 9.54
N VAL A 333 26.76 1.01 9.41
CA VAL A 333 27.42 -0.05 8.63
C VAL A 333 27.56 0.38 7.17
N ALA A 334 26.50 0.91 6.58
CA ALA A 334 26.50 1.36 5.18
C ALA A 334 27.43 2.57 4.96
N ASP A 335 27.59 3.43 5.96
CA ASP A 335 28.50 4.59 5.93
C ASP A 335 29.93 4.25 6.39
N HIS A 336 30.27 2.97 6.54
CA HIS A 336 31.58 2.46 6.97
C HIS A 336 32.08 3.02 8.32
N GLN A 337 31.16 3.34 9.22
CA GLN A 337 31.43 3.83 10.58
C GLN A 337 31.31 2.70 11.61
N ASP A 338 32.15 1.68 11.48
CA ASP A 338 32.07 0.41 12.23
C ASP A 338 32.00 0.58 13.76
N LYS A 339 32.72 1.56 14.32
CA LYS A 339 32.68 1.84 15.77
C LYS A 339 31.30 2.30 16.23
N LEU A 340 30.65 3.19 15.45
CA LEU A 340 29.29 3.65 15.76
C LEU A 340 28.28 2.54 15.51
N ALA A 341 28.42 1.79 14.42
CA ALA A 341 27.57 0.64 14.15
C ALA A 341 27.57 -0.37 15.30
N LEU A 342 28.76 -0.70 15.84
CA LEU A 342 28.89 -1.59 17.01
C LEU A 342 28.22 -0.97 18.26
N GLN A 343 28.51 0.30 18.56
CA GLN A 343 27.92 1.01 19.70
C GLN A 343 26.39 1.03 19.66
N TYR A 344 25.81 1.32 18.50
CA TYR A 344 24.35 1.38 18.32
C TYR A 344 23.71 0.00 18.33
N SER A 345 24.39 -1.04 17.83
CA SER A 345 23.95 -2.43 17.93
C SER A 345 23.91 -2.91 19.40
N GLU A 346 24.91 -2.57 20.19
CA GLU A 346 24.94 -2.89 21.64
C GLU A 346 23.82 -2.14 22.37
N LYS A 347 23.64 -0.84 22.09
CA LYS A 347 22.55 -0.03 22.66
C LYS A 347 21.17 -0.57 22.28
N CYS A 348 21.02 -1.08 21.05
CA CYS A 348 19.79 -1.75 20.62
C CYS A 348 19.43 -2.93 21.55
N LEU A 349 20.39 -3.80 21.85
CA LEU A 349 20.15 -4.95 22.75
C LEU A 349 19.82 -4.51 24.18
N ASP A 350 20.47 -3.46 24.68
CA ASP A 350 20.18 -2.91 26.02
C ASP A 350 18.74 -2.37 26.07
N VAL A 351 18.35 -1.56 25.09
CA VAL A 351 16.98 -1.01 25.01
C VAL A 351 15.95 -2.13 24.83
N LEU A 352 16.25 -3.14 24.01
CA LEU A 352 15.37 -4.29 23.80
C LEU A 352 15.12 -5.08 25.08
N LYS A 353 16.13 -5.17 25.96
CA LYS A 353 16.02 -5.83 27.27
C LYS A 353 15.14 -5.02 28.23
N GLU A 354 15.29 -3.70 28.22
CA GLU A 354 14.58 -2.80 29.12
C GLU A 354 13.13 -2.52 28.67
N ASN A 355 12.92 -2.44 27.34
CA ASN A 355 11.65 -2.08 26.71
C ASN A 355 11.37 -3.02 25.53
N PRO A 356 11.03 -4.31 25.75
CA PRO A 356 10.72 -5.21 24.67
C PRO A 356 9.42 -4.74 23.99
N PRO A 357 9.38 -4.73 22.63
CA PRO A 357 8.15 -4.45 21.90
C PRO A 357 7.11 -5.55 22.18
N ALA A 358 5.83 -5.20 22.11
CA ALA A 358 4.74 -6.16 22.29
C ALA A 358 4.71 -7.23 21.18
N ASP A 359 5.22 -6.90 20.00
CA ASP A 359 5.38 -7.85 18.89
C ASP A 359 6.65 -8.70 19.09
N GLU A 360 6.46 -9.97 19.44
CA GLU A 360 7.54 -10.94 19.65
C GLU A 360 8.37 -11.20 18.37
N VAL A 361 7.75 -11.12 17.19
CA VAL A 361 8.44 -11.33 15.90
C VAL A 361 9.36 -10.15 15.63
N LEU A 362 8.89 -8.93 15.86
CA LEU A 362 9.70 -7.73 15.78
C LEU A 362 10.87 -7.80 16.79
N ALA A 363 10.59 -8.15 18.05
CA ALA A 363 11.62 -8.30 19.08
C ALA A 363 12.71 -9.29 18.68
N LYS A 364 12.32 -10.42 18.10
CA LYS A 364 13.25 -11.45 17.60
C LYS A 364 14.07 -10.96 16.42
N ASN A 365 13.46 -10.30 15.47
CA ASN A 365 14.13 -9.78 14.27
C ASN A 365 15.17 -8.73 14.63
N VAL A 366 14.80 -7.75 15.46
CA VAL A 366 15.69 -6.69 15.94
C VAL A 366 16.88 -7.28 16.72
N ARG A 367 16.64 -8.27 17.61
CA ARG A 367 17.69 -8.98 18.34
C ARG A 367 18.67 -9.66 17.37
N ASN A 368 18.15 -10.46 16.45
CA ASN A 368 18.98 -11.22 15.50
C ASN A 368 19.84 -10.29 14.63
N SER A 369 19.25 -9.17 14.19
CA SER A 369 19.91 -8.14 13.39
C SER A 369 21.09 -7.51 14.18
N ALA A 370 20.84 -7.05 15.40
CA ALA A 370 21.85 -6.44 16.24
C ALA A 370 22.99 -7.43 16.60
N GLU A 371 22.66 -8.67 16.97
CA GLU A 371 23.65 -9.72 17.29
C GLU A 371 24.53 -10.07 16.07
N ALA A 372 23.93 -10.14 14.86
CA ALA A 372 24.68 -10.38 13.64
C ALA A 372 25.69 -9.26 13.33
N LYS A 373 25.29 -7.99 13.51
CA LYS A 373 26.18 -6.83 13.35
C LYS A 373 27.31 -6.87 14.38
N ILE A 374 27.00 -7.11 15.64
CA ILE A 374 28.02 -7.23 16.72
C ILE A 374 29.04 -8.33 16.41
N LYS A 375 28.54 -9.50 15.97
CA LYS A 375 29.43 -10.62 15.60
C LYS A 375 30.34 -10.28 14.42
N LYS A 376 29.84 -9.51 13.44
CA LYS A 376 30.60 -9.10 12.27
C LYS A 376 31.64 -8.00 12.58
N LEU A 377 31.31 -7.09 13.49
CA LEU A 377 32.09 -5.86 13.76
C LEU A 377 33.02 -5.98 14.95
N LYS A 378 32.83 -6.97 15.83
CA LYS A 378 33.82 -7.26 16.88
C LYS A 378 35.05 -7.95 16.27
N PRO A 379 36.26 -7.46 16.60
CA PRO A 379 37.50 -8.02 16.10
C PRO A 379 37.72 -9.46 16.56
#